data_bd649ae7928b7294f52cf534f6d0bf95
#
_entry.id   bd649ae7928b7294f52cf534f6d0bf95
#
_cell.length_a   1.000
_cell.length_b   1.000
_cell.length_c   1.000
_cell.angle_alpha   90.00
_cell.angle_beta   90.00
_cell.angle_gamma   90.00
#
_symmetry.space_group_name_H-M   'P 1'
#
loop_
_entity.id
_entity.type
_entity.pdbx_description
1 polymer ?
#
loop_
_entity_poly.entity_id
_entity_poly.type
_entity_poly.pdbx_seq_one_letter_code
_entity_poly.pdbx_strand_id
1 'polypeptide(L)'
;MITICVALEAELPDFKMNGYTVIYTGVGKVQAATALAKSLCHFHKPIEIWNYGTAGGISGISGLHEVGAFLQRDMMAEPQAPRGSIPFTEPLLGEIQTSTQGIRCGTGDSFVMAADPWFEQQNIDCVDMEGWALAYVAQQYNIPFRSWKYIS
;
A
#
# COMPACT_ATOMS: atom_id res chain seq x y z
N MET A 1 -2.77 10.43 18.00
CA MET A 1 -1.78 10.70 16.94
C MET A 1 -2.01 9.81 15.75
N ILE A 2 -1.89 10.34 14.57
CA ILE A 2 -1.97 9.63 13.31
C ILE A 2 -0.57 9.57 12.69
N THR A 3 -0.15 8.41 12.24
CA THR A 3 1.12 8.25 11.51
C THR A 3 0.82 8.24 10.01
N ILE A 4 1.52 9.11 9.26
CA ILE A 4 1.40 9.19 7.81
C ILE A 4 2.67 8.59 7.20
N CYS A 5 2.51 7.55 6.38
CA CYS A 5 3.60 6.90 5.67
C CYS A 5 3.64 7.41 4.23
N VAL A 6 4.80 7.90 3.82
CA VAL A 6 5.06 8.43 2.47
C VAL A 6 6.39 7.85 2.00
N ALA A 7 6.49 7.43 0.74
CA ALA A 7 7.72 6.81 0.25
C ALA A 7 8.88 7.81 0.19
N LEU A 8 8.65 8.97 -0.41
CA LEU A 8 9.68 9.98 -0.65
C LEU A 8 9.28 11.33 -0.07
N GLU A 9 10.27 12.06 0.47
CA GLU A 9 10.03 13.39 1.01
C GLU A 9 9.41 14.35 -0.01
N ALA A 10 9.78 14.21 -1.29
CA ALA A 10 9.23 15.04 -2.36
C ALA A 10 7.71 14.88 -2.56
N GLU A 11 7.12 13.77 -2.12
CA GLU A 11 5.67 13.53 -2.25
C GLU A 11 4.85 14.28 -1.20
N LEU A 12 5.45 14.60 -0.05
CA LEU A 12 4.80 15.35 1.01
C LEU A 12 5.85 16.16 1.78
N PRO A 13 6.44 17.20 1.16
CA PRO A 13 7.51 17.94 1.79
C PRO A 13 7.00 18.84 2.92
N ASP A 14 7.82 18.98 3.95
CA ASP A 14 7.61 19.95 5.04
C ASP A 14 6.25 19.90 5.74
N PHE A 15 5.59 18.73 5.71
CA PHE A 15 4.32 18.55 6.39
C PHE A 15 4.51 18.61 7.91
N LYS A 16 3.86 19.57 8.55
CA LYS A 16 3.86 19.71 10.01
C LYS A 16 2.47 20.10 10.48
N MET A 17 1.85 19.19 11.24
CA MET A 17 0.54 19.43 11.83
C MET A 17 0.47 18.71 13.17
N ASN A 18 -0.09 19.38 14.18
CA ASN A 18 -0.27 18.78 15.50
C ASN A 18 -1.15 17.53 15.40
N GLY A 19 -0.74 16.47 16.07
CA GLY A 19 -1.46 15.20 16.05
C GLY A 19 -1.06 14.25 14.93
N TYR A 20 -0.12 14.66 14.05
CA TYR A 20 0.34 13.84 12.94
C TYR A 20 1.86 13.68 12.99
N THR A 21 2.34 12.52 12.64
CA THR A 21 3.76 12.21 12.44
C THR A 21 3.94 11.64 11.05
N VAL A 22 4.90 12.19 10.29
CA VAL A 22 5.22 11.69 8.94
C VAL A 22 6.45 10.80 9.01
N ILE A 23 6.36 9.63 8.36
CA ILE A 23 7.47 8.70 8.16
C ILE A 23 7.75 8.63 6.67
N TYR A 24 8.99 8.91 6.27
CA TYR A 24 9.46 8.67 4.91
C TYR A 24 10.07 7.28 4.86
N THR A 25 9.36 6.36 4.22
CA THR A 25 9.67 4.92 4.30
C THR A 25 10.78 4.47 3.36
N GLY A 26 11.02 5.21 2.28
CA GLY A 26 11.76 4.71 1.14
C GLY A 26 10.84 3.94 0.19
N VAL A 27 11.41 3.47 -0.91
CA VAL A 27 10.67 2.83 -2.01
C VAL A 27 10.71 1.31 -1.86
N GLY A 28 9.61 0.66 -2.19
CA GLY A 28 9.50 -0.80 -2.22
C GLY A 28 8.93 -1.40 -0.95
N LYS A 29 8.46 -2.63 -1.07
CA LYS A 29 7.75 -3.33 0.01
C LYS A 29 8.62 -3.55 1.24
N VAL A 30 9.87 -3.93 1.06
CA VAL A 30 10.78 -4.24 2.18
C VAL A 30 11.07 -2.99 2.99
N GLN A 31 11.43 -1.88 2.35
CA GLN A 31 11.71 -0.63 3.05
C GLN A 31 10.46 -0.09 3.76
N ALA A 32 9.32 -0.14 3.09
CA ALA A 32 8.06 0.34 3.64
C ALA A 32 7.67 -0.43 4.90
N ALA A 33 7.66 -1.75 4.82
CA ALA A 33 7.33 -2.62 5.96
C ALA A 33 8.30 -2.42 7.12
N THR A 34 9.60 -2.34 6.83
CA THR A 34 10.65 -2.17 7.84
C THR A 34 10.52 -0.83 8.56
N ALA A 35 10.35 0.26 7.81
CA ALA A 35 10.25 1.60 8.39
C ALA A 35 9.02 1.73 9.30
N LEU A 36 7.87 1.24 8.85
CA LEU A 36 6.65 1.30 9.66
C LEU A 36 6.77 0.42 10.91
N ALA A 37 7.25 -0.82 10.77
CA ALA A 37 7.40 -1.72 11.90
C ALA A 37 8.36 -1.16 12.96
N LYS A 38 9.48 -0.58 12.53
CA LYS A 38 10.43 0.08 13.46
C LYS A 38 9.78 1.24 14.21
N SER A 39 9.00 2.06 13.51
CA SER A 39 8.27 3.16 14.13
C SER A 39 7.30 2.67 15.21
N LEU A 40 6.56 1.60 14.91
CA LEU A 40 5.58 1.03 15.85
C LEU A 40 6.22 0.35 17.06
N CYS A 41 7.47 -0.09 16.93
CA CYS A 41 8.22 -0.68 18.05
C CYS A 41 8.84 0.37 18.99
N HIS A 42 9.21 1.55 18.46
CA HIS A 42 9.99 2.54 19.20
C HIS A 42 9.15 3.70 19.75
N PHE A 43 7.96 3.91 19.22
CA PHE A 43 7.10 5.04 19.59
C PHE A 43 5.75 4.56 20.08
N HIS A 44 4.97 5.50 20.63
CA HIS A 44 3.60 5.20 21.00
C HIS A 44 2.78 4.80 19.78
N LYS A 45 1.93 3.79 19.97
CA LYS A 45 1.06 3.28 18.93
C LYS A 45 0.12 4.38 18.45
N PRO A 46 0.08 4.70 17.14
CA PRO A 46 -0.88 5.67 16.64
C PRO A 46 -2.31 5.09 16.69
N ILE A 47 -3.30 5.95 16.66
CA ILE A 47 -4.70 5.53 16.59
C ILE A 47 -5.09 5.08 15.19
N GLU A 48 -4.35 5.57 14.18
CA GLU A 48 -4.60 5.26 12.78
C GLU A 48 -3.31 5.46 11.97
N ILE A 49 -3.12 4.67 10.94
CA ILE A 49 -2.01 4.80 10.00
C ILE A 49 -2.59 5.20 8.65
N TRP A 50 -2.05 6.27 8.07
CA TRP A 50 -2.38 6.72 6.73
C TRP A 50 -1.20 6.51 5.80
N ASN A 51 -1.47 6.15 4.57
CA ASN A 51 -0.49 6.15 3.49
C ASN A 51 -0.92 7.19 2.44
N TYR A 52 0.01 8.02 2.05
CA TYR A 52 -0.16 8.96 0.95
C TYR A 52 1.02 8.81 -0.01
N GLY A 53 0.75 8.89 -1.29
CA GLY A 53 1.79 8.84 -2.31
C GLY A 53 1.24 8.91 -3.71
N THR A 54 2.15 8.84 -4.67
CA THR A 54 1.81 8.79 -6.09
C THR A 54 1.64 7.35 -6.54
N ALA A 55 0.88 7.15 -7.61
CA ALA A 55 0.66 5.84 -8.22
C ALA A 55 0.53 5.98 -9.73
N GLY A 56 0.88 4.92 -10.44
CA GLY A 56 0.69 4.84 -11.88
C GLY A 56 -0.73 4.40 -12.22
N GLY A 57 -1.39 5.12 -13.13
CA GLY A 57 -2.74 4.76 -13.57
C GLY A 57 -2.75 3.59 -14.55
N ILE A 58 -3.70 2.68 -14.37
CA ILE A 58 -3.91 1.53 -15.27
C ILE A 58 -5.27 1.64 -15.99
N SER A 59 -6.33 1.98 -15.26
CA SER A 59 -7.70 1.99 -15.79
C SER A 59 -8.11 3.30 -16.46
N GLY A 60 -7.18 4.24 -16.62
CA GLY A 60 -7.46 5.56 -17.21
C GLY A 60 -7.92 6.61 -16.20
N ILE A 61 -7.89 6.29 -14.92
CA ILE A 61 -8.23 7.25 -13.85
C ILE A 61 -7.07 8.22 -13.60
N SER A 62 -7.39 9.38 -13.02
CA SER A 62 -6.40 10.37 -12.61
C SER A 62 -6.88 11.11 -11.37
N GLY A 63 -5.96 11.88 -10.75
CA GLY A 63 -6.27 12.67 -9.57
C GLY A 63 -6.13 11.90 -8.26
N LEU A 64 -6.66 12.48 -7.20
CA LEU A 64 -6.56 11.91 -5.86
C LEU A 64 -7.71 10.94 -5.59
N HIS A 65 -7.35 9.71 -5.18
CA HIS A 65 -8.33 8.67 -4.88
C HIS A 65 -7.97 7.93 -3.59
N GLU A 66 -8.99 7.57 -2.81
CA GLU A 66 -8.80 6.62 -1.71
C GLU A 66 -8.68 5.21 -2.27
N VAL A 67 -7.77 4.42 -1.73
CA VAL A 67 -7.61 3.02 -2.09
C VAL A 67 -8.51 2.17 -1.20
N GLY A 68 -9.32 1.31 -1.81
CA GLY A 68 -10.22 0.40 -1.08
C GLY A 68 -9.63 -0.98 -0.87
N ALA A 69 -8.71 -1.40 -1.74
CA ALA A 69 -8.08 -2.71 -1.63
C ALA A 69 -6.69 -2.70 -2.28
N PHE A 70 -5.78 -3.49 -1.70
CA PHE A 70 -4.44 -3.72 -2.22
C PHE A 70 -4.22 -5.19 -2.54
N LEU A 71 -3.55 -5.45 -3.67
CA LEU A 71 -3.09 -6.78 -4.07
C LEU A 71 -1.58 -6.70 -4.33
N GLN A 72 -0.87 -7.81 -4.09
CA GLN A 72 0.54 -7.91 -4.50
C GLN A 72 0.61 -8.41 -5.94
N ARG A 73 0.91 -7.53 -6.89
CA ARG A 73 0.99 -7.89 -8.31
C ARG A 73 2.19 -8.75 -8.67
N ASP A 74 3.20 -8.79 -7.82
CA ASP A 74 4.43 -9.54 -8.03
C ASP A 74 4.58 -10.75 -7.09
N MET A 75 3.55 -11.12 -6.36
CA MET A 75 3.51 -12.37 -5.60
C MET A 75 3.03 -13.48 -6.53
N MET A 76 3.99 -14.24 -7.08
CA MET A 76 3.73 -15.25 -8.10
C MET A 76 4.19 -16.61 -7.59
N ALA A 77 3.25 -17.38 -7.05
CA ALA A 77 3.52 -18.68 -6.43
C ALA A 77 2.63 -19.80 -7.00
N GLU A 78 2.14 -19.63 -8.22
CA GLU A 78 1.35 -20.69 -8.88
C GLU A 78 2.20 -21.93 -9.12
N PRO A 79 1.64 -23.13 -8.99
CA PRO A 79 0.23 -23.44 -8.76
C PRO A 79 -0.20 -23.50 -7.30
N GLN A 80 0.69 -23.30 -6.30
CA GLN A 80 0.36 -23.43 -4.89
C GLN A 80 -0.64 -22.37 -4.40
N ALA A 81 -0.60 -21.18 -5.00
CA ALA A 81 -1.57 -20.12 -4.73
C ALA A 81 -1.76 -19.28 -6.00
N PRO A 82 -2.94 -18.68 -6.19
CA PRO A 82 -3.12 -17.76 -7.31
C PRO A 82 -2.25 -16.52 -7.15
N ARG A 83 -1.89 -15.89 -8.28
CA ARG A 83 -1.09 -14.66 -8.27
C ARG A 83 -1.74 -13.62 -7.35
N GLY A 84 -0.96 -12.98 -6.53
CA GLY A 84 -1.39 -12.00 -5.53
C GLY A 84 -1.64 -12.59 -4.16
N SER A 85 -1.60 -13.92 -4.03
CA SER A 85 -1.79 -14.62 -2.75
C SER A 85 -0.50 -15.26 -2.29
N ILE A 86 -0.27 -15.26 -0.96
CA ILE A 86 0.90 -15.85 -0.35
C ILE A 86 0.61 -17.34 -0.09
N PRO A 87 1.39 -18.28 -0.67
CA PRO A 87 1.16 -19.70 -0.47
C PRO A 87 1.40 -20.11 0.98
N PHE A 88 0.78 -21.21 1.39
CA PHE A 88 0.97 -21.82 2.71
C PHE A 88 0.52 -20.92 3.88
N THR A 89 -0.40 -20.00 3.63
CA THR A 89 -1.07 -19.22 4.68
C THR A 89 -2.49 -19.73 4.88
N GLU A 90 -3.00 -19.69 6.14
CA GLU A 90 -4.33 -20.18 6.48
C GLU A 90 -5.03 -19.18 7.42
N PRO A 91 -6.09 -18.49 6.99
CA PRO A 91 -6.65 -18.49 5.63
C PRO A 91 -5.68 -17.88 4.61
N LEU A 92 -5.92 -18.13 3.33
CA LEU A 92 -5.02 -17.67 2.27
C LEU A 92 -4.93 -16.14 2.27
N LEU A 93 -3.71 -15.63 2.51
CA LEU A 93 -3.46 -14.19 2.58
C LEU A 93 -3.21 -13.64 1.17
N GLY A 94 -4.07 -12.75 0.74
CA GLY A 94 -3.96 -12.14 -0.58
C GLY A 94 -4.37 -10.67 -0.56
N GLU A 95 -5.55 -10.38 -1.07
CA GLU A 95 -6.08 -9.02 -1.06
C GLU A 95 -6.27 -8.50 0.36
N ILE A 96 -5.86 -7.26 0.61
CA ILE A 96 -6.15 -6.56 1.86
C ILE A 96 -7.14 -5.43 1.55
N GLN A 97 -8.33 -5.53 2.11
CA GLN A 97 -9.34 -4.49 2.00
C GLN A 97 -9.09 -3.43 3.07
N THR A 98 -8.97 -2.17 2.64
CA THR A 98 -8.67 -1.04 3.53
C THR A 98 -9.85 -0.07 3.68
N SER A 99 -10.83 -0.15 2.77
CA SER A 99 -12.06 0.63 2.82
C SER A 99 -13.16 -0.12 2.08
N THR A 100 -14.42 0.15 2.41
CA THR A 100 -15.57 -0.39 1.68
C THR A 100 -15.76 0.29 0.33
N GLN A 101 -15.11 1.42 0.12
CA GLN A 101 -15.13 2.20 -1.11
C GLN A 101 -13.70 2.47 -1.56
N GLY A 102 -13.53 2.92 -2.80
CA GLY A 102 -12.23 3.31 -3.31
C GLY A 102 -11.75 2.40 -4.43
N ILE A 103 -10.58 2.75 -4.93
CA ILE A 103 -9.98 2.08 -6.08
C ILE A 103 -9.14 0.87 -5.64
N ARG A 104 -8.76 0.07 -6.62
CA ARG A 104 -7.95 -1.14 -6.41
C ARG A 104 -6.51 -0.87 -6.85
N CYS A 105 -5.57 -1.13 -5.97
CA CYS A 105 -4.15 -0.86 -6.21
C CYS A 105 -3.34 -2.14 -6.20
N GLY A 106 -2.49 -2.32 -7.22
CA GLY A 106 -1.54 -3.41 -7.28
C GLY A 106 -0.15 -2.98 -6.84
N THR A 107 0.31 -3.48 -5.70
CA THR A 107 1.63 -3.18 -5.15
C THR A 107 2.67 -4.19 -5.63
N GLY A 108 3.84 -3.71 -6.02
CA GLY A 108 4.96 -4.57 -6.38
C GLY A 108 6.29 -3.81 -6.42
N ASP A 109 7.40 -4.55 -6.46
CA ASP A 109 8.76 -4.00 -6.39
C ASP A 109 9.34 -3.73 -7.78
N SER A 110 8.51 -3.22 -8.70
CA SER A 110 8.94 -2.89 -10.05
C SER A 110 8.10 -1.76 -10.63
N PHE A 111 8.66 -1.06 -11.63
CA PHE A 111 7.87 -0.19 -12.47
C PHE A 111 7.07 -1.04 -13.48
N VAL A 112 5.82 -0.68 -13.70
CA VAL A 112 4.99 -1.35 -14.70
C VAL A 112 5.26 -0.71 -16.06
N MET A 113 5.89 -1.47 -16.96
CA MET A 113 6.35 -0.98 -18.25
C MET A 113 5.56 -1.57 -19.43
N ALA A 114 4.66 -2.53 -19.17
CA ALA A 114 3.92 -3.23 -20.21
C ALA A 114 2.53 -3.60 -19.73
N ALA A 115 1.62 -3.81 -20.68
CA ALA A 115 0.27 -4.30 -20.38
C ALA A 115 0.34 -5.71 -19.76
N ASP A 116 -0.54 -5.95 -18.81
CA ASP A 116 -0.61 -7.22 -18.09
C ASP A 116 -2.10 -7.60 -17.96
N PRO A 117 -2.53 -8.71 -18.59
CA PRO A 117 -3.93 -9.14 -18.53
C PRO A 117 -4.47 -9.35 -17.11
N TRP A 118 -3.60 -9.67 -16.16
CA TRP A 118 -3.99 -9.85 -14.76
C TRP A 118 -4.56 -8.56 -14.16
N PHE A 119 -4.09 -7.39 -14.60
CA PHE A 119 -4.61 -6.11 -14.11
C PHE A 119 -6.08 -5.93 -14.48
N GLU A 120 -6.45 -6.29 -15.70
CA GLU A 120 -7.85 -6.24 -16.13
C GLU A 120 -8.69 -7.29 -15.40
N GLN A 121 -8.20 -8.51 -15.28
CA GLN A 121 -8.87 -9.61 -14.58
C GLN A 121 -9.17 -9.25 -13.13
N GLN A 122 -8.25 -8.54 -12.46
CA GLN A 122 -8.38 -8.14 -11.06
C GLN A 122 -8.97 -6.74 -10.87
N ASN A 123 -9.35 -6.07 -11.95
CA ASN A 123 -9.87 -4.70 -11.90
C ASN A 123 -8.91 -3.73 -11.20
N ILE A 124 -7.63 -3.82 -11.52
CA ILE A 124 -6.61 -2.92 -10.96
C ILE A 124 -6.73 -1.55 -11.60
N ASP A 125 -6.87 -0.51 -10.78
CA ASP A 125 -6.99 0.88 -11.22
C ASP A 125 -5.66 1.60 -11.26
N CYS A 126 -4.77 1.27 -10.33
CA CYS A 126 -3.45 1.90 -10.25
C CYS A 126 -2.41 0.92 -9.69
N VAL A 127 -1.14 1.31 -9.81
CA VAL A 127 -0.01 0.52 -9.28
C VAL A 127 0.89 1.40 -8.44
N ASP A 128 1.39 0.82 -7.34
CA ASP A 128 2.35 1.45 -6.45
C ASP A 128 3.43 0.44 -6.05
N MET A 129 4.28 0.82 -5.11
CA MET A 129 5.37 -0.03 -4.65
C MET A 129 5.38 -0.27 -3.13
N GLU A 130 4.44 0.29 -2.36
CA GLU A 130 4.48 0.22 -0.88
C GLU A 130 3.16 -0.20 -0.23
N GLY A 131 2.03 0.14 -0.82
CA GLY A 131 0.74 0.16 -0.12
C GLY A 131 0.33 -1.15 0.52
N TRP A 132 0.47 -2.27 -0.18
CA TRP A 132 0.13 -3.58 0.38
C TRP A 132 0.98 -3.90 1.62
N ALA A 133 2.28 -3.58 1.56
CA ALA A 133 3.19 -3.85 2.66
C ALA A 133 2.83 -3.02 3.91
N LEU A 134 2.48 -1.75 3.72
CA LEU A 134 2.05 -0.89 4.83
C LEU A 134 0.73 -1.36 5.42
N ALA A 135 -0.23 -1.71 4.57
CA ALA A 135 -1.51 -2.26 5.01
C ALA A 135 -1.33 -3.55 5.80
N TYR A 136 -0.43 -4.43 5.35
CA TYR A 136 -0.12 -5.67 6.04
C TYR A 136 0.47 -5.42 7.43
N VAL A 137 1.45 -4.54 7.55
CA VAL A 137 2.05 -4.20 8.86
C VAL A 137 0.98 -3.62 9.80
N ALA A 138 0.16 -2.69 9.31
CA ALA A 138 -0.92 -2.11 10.12
C ALA A 138 -1.88 -3.20 10.63
N GLN A 139 -2.23 -4.16 9.77
CA GLN A 139 -3.09 -5.29 10.14
C GLN A 139 -2.45 -6.15 11.23
N GLN A 140 -1.15 -6.43 11.12
CA GLN A 140 -0.42 -7.22 12.13
C GLN A 140 -0.40 -6.54 13.51
N TYR A 141 -0.43 -5.22 13.54
CA TYR A 141 -0.47 -4.44 14.79
C TYR A 141 -1.87 -4.04 15.21
N ASN A 142 -2.90 -4.48 14.47
CA ASN A 142 -4.32 -4.17 14.73
C ASN A 142 -4.58 -2.66 14.80
N ILE A 143 -3.98 -1.90 13.88
CA ILE A 143 -4.18 -0.46 13.76
C ILE A 143 -4.95 -0.17 12.48
N PRO A 144 -6.03 0.64 12.53
CA PRO A 144 -6.76 1.02 11.32
C PRO A 144 -5.86 1.68 10.30
N PHE A 145 -6.05 1.36 9.02
CA PHE A 145 -5.22 1.83 7.92
C PHE A 145 -6.09 2.44 6.82
N ARG A 146 -5.67 3.59 6.30
CA ARG A 146 -6.26 4.21 5.12
C ARG A 146 -5.18 4.69 4.18
N SER A 147 -5.49 4.72 2.88
CA SER A 147 -4.51 5.12 1.87
C SER A 147 -5.16 5.99 0.80
N TRP A 148 -4.45 7.03 0.40
CA TRP A 148 -4.83 7.89 -0.72
C TRP A 148 -3.67 7.95 -1.70
N LYS A 149 -3.99 7.84 -3.01
CA LYS A 149 -3.01 7.91 -4.08
C LYS A 149 -3.37 9.03 -5.05
N TYR A 150 -2.38 9.81 -5.41
CA TYR A 150 -2.49 10.76 -6.51
C TYR A 150 -1.99 10.10 -7.77
N ILE A 151 -2.87 10.00 -8.76
CA ILE A 151 -2.61 9.29 -10.01
C ILE A 151 -2.40 10.33 -11.11
N SER A 152 -1.20 10.36 -11.63
CA SER A 152 -0.82 11.27 -12.71
C SER A 152 -1.10 10.70 -14.09
#